data_0dec8705cdaf044da7a00fba9a30c979
#
_entry.id   0dec8705cdaf044da7a00fba9a30c979
#
_cell.length_a   1.000
_cell.length_b   1.000
_cell.length_c   1.000
_cell.angle_alpha   90.00
_cell.angle_beta   90.00
_cell.angle_gamma   90.00
#
_symmetry.space_group_name_H-M   'P 1'
#
loop_
_entity.id
_entity.type
_entity.pdbx_description
1 polymer ?
#
loop_
_entity_poly.entity_id
_entity_poly.type
_entity_poly.pdbx_seq_one_letter_code
_entity_poly.pdbx_strand_id
1 'polypeptide(L)'
;MKYSVQFSDAIHILAYIEMSQGTTLLSSQNISDSVETNPSNIRKIMSRLKKSDLIITTNGHAGALLAKSPKEISLLDIYKSIEDDTNLIQVDPKTNPACFVGGNIQDVLSEQYALLQETIEKEMSQITLDSIIHQIATLETDRRPENSDIMMPFI
;
A
#
# COMPACT_ATOMS: atom_id res chain seq x y z
N MET A 1 -0.89 13.46 -11.98
CA MET A 1 -0.68 12.22 -11.22
C MET A 1 -0.33 12.61 -9.79
N LYS A 2 -1.11 12.15 -8.84
CA LYS A 2 -0.90 12.45 -7.42
C LYS A 2 -0.17 11.25 -6.82
N TYR A 3 1.10 11.40 -6.51
CA TYR A 3 1.85 10.35 -5.83
C TYR A 3 1.53 10.40 -4.34
N SER A 4 0.93 9.34 -3.80
CA SER A 4 0.68 9.24 -2.38
C SER A 4 1.84 8.52 -1.70
N VAL A 5 2.58 9.25 -0.89
CA VAL A 5 3.58 8.66 0.02
C VAL A 5 2.89 7.71 1.00
N GLN A 6 1.64 7.99 1.37
CA GLN A 6 0.86 7.16 2.29
C GLN A 6 0.61 5.75 1.77
N PHE A 7 0.55 5.54 0.44
CA PHE A 7 0.44 4.21 -0.14
C PHE A 7 1.70 3.37 0.13
N SER A 8 2.88 3.94 -0.06
CA SER A 8 4.15 3.28 0.28
C SER A 8 4.27 3.02 1.78
N ASP A 9 3.88 4.00 2.61
CA ASP A 9 3.87 3.86 4.07
C ASP A 9 2.93 2.73 4.51
N ALA A 10 1.76 2.59 3.88
CA ALA A 10 0.80 1.53 4.18
C ALA A 10 1.34 0.13 3.87
N ILE A 11 2.01 -0.04 2.72
CA ILE A 11 2.69 -1.30 2.36
C ILE A 11 3.77 -1.62 3.40
N HIS A 12 4.60 -0.63 3.76
CA HIS A 12 5.65 -0.77 4.77
C HIS A 12 5.06 -1.19 6.13
N ILE A 13 4.00 -0.53 6.59
CA ILE A 13 3.32 -0.86 7.85
C ILE A 13 2.80 -2.29 7.85
N LEU A 14 2.15 -2.74 6.78
CA LEU A 14 1.60 -4.10 6.68
C LEU A 14 2.71 -5.16 6.67
N ALA A 15 3.79 -4.93 5.92
CA ALA A 15 4.96 -5.80 5.92
C ALA A 15 5.62 -5.85 7.30
N TYR A 16 5.76 -4.70 7.97
CA TYR A 16 6.32 -4.62 9.32
C TYR A 16 5.48 -5.38 10.34
N ILE A 17 4.14 -5.24 10.28
CA ILE A 17 3.21 -5.97 11.15
C ILE A 17 3.41 -7.49 10.98
N GLU A 18 3.45 -8.00 9.75
CA GLU A 18 3.61 -9.44 9.49
C GLU A 18 4.98 -9.95 9.96
N MET A 19 6.05 -9.25 9.60
CA MET A 19 7.41 -9.68 9.90
C MET A 19 7.80 -9.51 11.37
N SER A 20 7.06 -8.71 12.14
CA SER A 20 7.32 -8.46 13.57
C SER A 20 6.35 -9.17 14.51
N GLN A 21 5.50 -10.07 14.00
CA GLN A 21 4.56 -10.84 14.82
C GLN A 21 5.29 -11.65 15.91
N GLY A 22 4.71 -11.69 17.11
CA GLY A 22 5.31 -12.40 18.24
C GLY A 22 6.48 -11.69 18.90
N THR A 23 6.84 -10.48 18.46
CA THR A 23 7.88 -9.65 19.06
C THR A 23 7.29 -8.48 19.84
N THR A 24 8.12 -7.79 20.64
CA THR A 24 7.75 -6.55 21.35
C THR A 24 7.76 -5.32 20.44
N LEU A 25 8.02 -5.48 19.13
CA LEU A 25 8.27 -4.39 18.19
C LEU A 25 7.00 -3.78 17.57
N LEU A 26 5.80 -4.33 17.85
CA LEU A 26 4.53 -3.90 17.22
C LEU A 26 3.89 -2.65 17.86
N SER A 27 4.68 -1.73 18.41
CA SER A 27 4.16 -0.44 18.87
C SER A 27 4.09 0.57 17.70
N SER A 28 3.18 1.53 17.78
CA SER A 28 3.11 2.63 16.79
C SER A 28 4.38 3.47 16.77
N GLN A 29 5.15 3.50 17.86
CA GLN A 29 6.45 4.16 17.92
C GLN A 29 7.47 3.41 17.07
N ASN A 30 7.64 2.11 17.29
CA ASN A 30 8.60 1.30 16.54
C ASN A 30 8.28 1.27 15.03
N ILE A 31 6.97 1.21 14.69
CA ILE A 31 6.54 1.31 13.29
C ILE A 31 6.91 2.69 12.72
N SER A 32 6.68 3.78 13.47
CA SER A 32 7.01 5.12 13.00
C SER A 32 8.51 5.34 12.84
N ASP A 33 9.32 4.74 13.69
CA ASP A 33 10.78 4.78 13.58
C ASP A 33 11.26 4.03 12.33
N SER A 34 10.63 2.89 12.00
CA SER A 34 10.93 2.13 10.78
C SER A 34 10.52 2.85 9.50
N VAL A 35 9.37 3.52 9.49
CA VAL A 35 8.85 4.29 8.34
C VAL A 35 9.49 5.68 8.23
N GLU A 36 10.20 6.13 9.28
CA GLU A 36 10.73 7.49 9.43
C GLU A 36 9.64 8.59 9.33
N THR A 37 8.52 8.35 10.04
CA THR A 37 7.40 9.30 10.11
C THR A 37 6.96 9.48 11.57
N ASN A 38 5.96 10.32 11.82
CA ASN A 38 5.46 10.49 13.17
C ASN A 38 4.36 9.45 13.54
N PRO A 39 4.22 9.07 14.83
CA PRO A 39 3.24 8.08 15.27
C PRO A 39 1.78 8.47 14.97
N SER A 40 1.50 9.77 14.82
CA SER A 40 0.16 10.24 14.46
C SER A 40 -0.20 9.87 13.03
N ASN A 41 0.75 9.97 12.09
CA ASN A 41 0.58 9.53 10.71
C ASN A 41 0.37 8.01 10.64
N ILE A 42 1.18 7.24 11.40
CA ILE A 42 1.01 5.78 11.49
C ILE A 42 -0.40 5.42 11.95
N ARG A 43 -0.90 6.03 13.04
CA ARG A 43 -2.25 5.76 13.55
C ARG A 43 -3.35 6.11 12.54
N LYS A 44 -3.16 7.19 11.76
CA LYS A 44 -4.09 7.56 10.69
C LYS A 44 -4.15 6.51 9.59
N ILE A 45 -2.99 6.05 9.12
CA ILE A 45 -2.90 4.99 8.08
C ILE A 45 -3.48 3.68 8.63
N MET A 46 -3.10 3.26 9.83
CA MET A 46 -3.64 2.05 10.46
C MET A 46 -5.16 2.10 10.65
N SER A 47 -5.73 3.26 10.93
CA SER A 47 -7.20 3.43 11.01
C SER A 47 -7.87 3.17 9.65
N ARG A 48 -7.27 3.61 8.54
CA ARG A 48 -7.77 3.32 7.18
C ARG A 48 -7.63 1.84 6.83
N LEU A 49 -6.49 1.24 7.12
CA LEU A 49 -6.25 -0.19 6.91
C LEU A 49 -7.24 -1.05 7.70
N LYS A 50 -7.57 -0.66 8.93
CA LYS A 50 -8.57 -1.34 9.76
C LYS A 50 -9.98 -1.21 9.18
N LYS A 51 -10.37 -0.05 8.68
CA LYS A 51 -11.68 0.18 8.04
C LYS A 51 -11.87 -0.67 6.78
N SER A 52 -10.79 -1.02 6.11
CA SER A 52 -10.77 -1.84 4.89
C SER A 52 -10.52 -3.33 5.19
N ASP A 53 -10.61 -3.74 6.45
CA ASP A 53 -10.40 -5.12 6.88
C ASP A 53 -9.06 -5.73 6.44
N LEU A 54 -8.00 -4.90 6.38
CA LEU A 54 -6.64 -5.36 6.12
C LEU A 54 -5.87 -5.66 7.40
N ILE A 55 -6.21 -4.99 8.51
CA ILE A 55 -5.69 -5.27 9.85
C ILE A 55 -6.81 -5.37 10.88
N ILE A 56 -6.53 -6.12 11.94
CA ILE A 56 -7.36 -6.20 13.15
C ILE A 56 -6.53 -5.80 14.37
N THR A 57 -7.24 -5.31 15.40
CA THR A 57 -6.65 -5.07 16.73
C THR A 57 -7.39 -5.92 17.73
N THR A 58 -6.68 -6.72 18.51
CA THR A 58 -7.25 -7.59 19.53
C THR A 58 -7.05 -7.00 20.92
N ASN A 59 -8.11 -7.05 21.75
CA ASN A 59 -8.00 -6.62 23.14
C ASN A 59 -7.02 -7.54 23.88
N GLY A 60 -6.06 -6.93 24.61
CA GLY A 60 -5.09 -7.65 25.41
C GLY A 60 -3.78 -8.02 24.69
N HIS A 61 -3.67 -7.77 23.39
CA HIS A 61 -2.40 -7.87 22.66
C HIS A 61 -1.92 -6.49 22.24
N ALA A 62 -0.66 -6.17 22.54
CA ALA A 62 -0.01 -4.98 22.01
C ALA A 62 0.23 -5.19 20.49
N GLY A 63 -0.33 -4.29 19.68
CA GLY A 63 -0.11 -4.27 18.25
C GLY A 63 -1.31 -4.74 17.43
N ALA A 64 -1.17 -4.59 16.10
CA ALA A 64 -2.14 -5.03 15.11
C ALA A 64 -1.69 -6.36 14.50
N LEU A 65 -2.65 -7.09 13.93
CA LEU A 65 -2.41 -8.29 13.11
C LEU A 65 -3.02 -8.07 11.73
N LEU A 66 -2.51 -8.76 10.72
CA LEU A 66 -3.21 -8.84 9.44
C LEU A 66 -4.56 -9.53 9.61
N ALA A 67 -5.59 -9.01 8.94
CA ALA A 67 -6.94 -9.60 8.99
C ALA A 67 -7.08 -10.85 8.12
N LYS A 68 -6.17 -11.04 7.17
CA LYS A 68 -6.11 -12.16 6.22
C LYS A 68 -4.66 -12.47 5.84
N SER A 69 -4.46 -13.61 5.17
CA SER A 69 -3.13 -14.02 4.73
C SER A 69 -2.47 -12.94 3.84
N PRO A 70 -1.15 -12.70 3.96
CA PRO A 70 -0.43 -11.81 3.04
C PRO A 70 -0.61 -12.16 1.55
N LYS A 71 -0.88 -13.42 1.24
CA LYS A 71 -1.18 -13.90 -0.13
C LYS A 71 -2.51 -13.41 -0.67
N GLU A 72 -3.44 -13.03 0.22
CA GLU A 72 -4.78 -12.53 -0.10
C GLU A 72 -4.88 -11.01 -0.06
N ILE A 73 -3.77 -10.31 0.22
CA ILE A 73 -3.68 -8.85 0.24
C ILE A 73 -2.89 -8.41 -0.98
N SER A 74 -3.56 -7.78 -1.94
CA SER A 74 -2.93 -7.21 -3.12
C SER A 74 -2.54 -5.75 -2.93
N LEU A 75 -1.63 -5.24 -3.76
CA LEU A 75 -1.35 -3.80 -3.83
C LEU A 75 -2.59 -2.97 -4.15
N LEU A 76 -3.52 -3.54 -4.93
CA LEU A 76 -4.78 -2.86 -5.25
C LEU A 76 -5.66 -2.69 -4.01
N ASP A 77 -5.75 -3.72 -3.15
CA ASP A 77 -6.48 -3.63 -1.88
C ASP A 77 -5.91 -2.53 -0.98
N ILE A 78 -4.58 -2.48 -0.88
CA ILE A 78 -3.87 -1.48 -0.08
C ILE A 78 -4.10 -0.08 -0.67
N TYR A 79 -3.96 0.08 -1.99
CA TYR A 79 -4.19 1.34 -2.68
C TYR A 79 -5.59 1.88 -2.42
N LYS A 80 -6.62 1.05 -2.63
CA LYS A 80 -8.03 1.42 -2.40
C LYS A 80 -8.35 1.71 -0.93
N SER A 81 -7.58 1.17 0.02
CA SER A 81 -7.75 1.46 1.45
C SER A 81 -7.22 2.84 1.85
N ILE A 82 -6.26 3.37 1.11
CA ILE A 82 -5.53 4.60 1.46
C ILE A 82 -5.99 5.81 0.63
N GLU A 83 -6.32 5.60 -0.63
CA GLU A 83 -6.70 6.71 -1.52
C GLU A 83 -8.22 6.94 -1.50
N ASP A 84 -8.60 8.18 -1.21
CA ASP A 84 -10.02 8.59 -1.26
C ASP A 84 -10.51 8.74 -2.70
N ASP A 85 -9.61 9.17 -3.61
CA ASP A 85 -9.82 9.20 -5.05
C ASP A 85 -8.84 8.22 -5.71
N THR A 86 -9.37 7.14 -6.25
CA THR A 86 -8.60 6.07 -6.87
C THR A 86 -8.22 6.34 -8.33
N ASN A 87 -8.62 7.48 -8.89
CA ASN A 87 -8.21 7.87 -10.23
C ASN A 87 -6.73 8.27 -10.26
N LEU A 88 -5.92 7.52 -10.97
CA LEU A 88 -4.49 7.75 -11.12
C LEU A 88 -4.19 8.96 -11.98
N ILE A 89 -5.00 9.17 -13.02
CA ILE A 89 -4.85 10.27 -14.00
C ILE A 89 -6.21 10.95 -14.14
N GLN A 90 -6.19 12.27 -14.16
CA GLN A 90 -7.41 13.06 -14.33
C GLN A 90 -7.35 13.86 -15.63
N VAL A 91 -8.45 13.91 -16.35
CA VAL A 91 -8.61 14.78 -17.50
C VAL A 91 -8.82 16.23 -16.99
N ASP A 92 -8.16 17.19 -17.64
CA ASP A 92 -8.42 18.61 -17.34
C ASP A 92 -9.90 18.93 -17.61
N PRO A 93 -10.65 19.41 -16.61
CA PRO A 93 -12.07 19.72 -16.79
C PRO A 93 -12.31 20.99 -17.63
N LYS A 94 -11.25 21.74 -17.96
CA LYS A 94 -11.34 23.04 -18.65
C LYS A 94 -10.74 22.95 -20.05
N THR A 95 -11.58 23.09 -21.06
CA THR A 95 -11.16 23.25 -22.45
C THR A 95 -12.04 24.29 -23.15
N ASN A 96 -11.62 24.78 -24.31
CA ASN A 96 -12.46 25.64 -25.14
C ASN A 96 -13.34 24.76 -26.06
N PRO A 97 -14.66 24.65 -25.78
CA PRO A 97 -15.55 23.80 -26.56
C PRO A 97 -15.80 24.30 -28.00
N ALA A 98 -15.50 25.55 -28.29
CA ALA A 98 -15.62 26.12 -29.63
C ALA A 98 -14.39 25.78 -30.54
N CYS A 99 -13.30 25.29 -29.95
CA CYS A 99 -12.13 24.83 -30.70
C CYS A 99 -12.33 23.35 -31.10
N PHE A 100 -11.97 22.96 -32.31
CA PHE A 100 -12.11 21.58 -32.77
C PHE A 100 -11.28 20.57 -31.94
N VAL A 101 -10.16 20.97 -31.35
CA VAL A 101 -9.41 20.16 -30.39
C VAL A 101 -10.08 20.20 -29.02
N GLY A 102 -10.31 21.40 -28.49
CA GLY A 102 -10.84 21.59 -27.14
C GLY A 102 -12.25 21.01 -26.94
N GLY A 103 -13.05 20.93 -27.99
CA GLY A 103 -14.40 20.34 -27.96
C GLY A 103 -14.42 18.81 -27.94
N ASN A 104 -13.26 18.13 -28.20
CA ASN A 104 -13.22 16.68 -28.31
C ASN A 104 -12.14 16.03 -27.42
N ILE A 105 -11.12 16.77 -26.98
CA ILE A 105 -9.95 16.22 -26.28
C ILE A 105 -10.30 15.51 -24.99
N GLN A 106 -11.31 16.01 -24.25
CA GLN A 106 -11.72 15.42 -22.98
C GLN A 106 -12.29 14.01 -23.14
N ASP A 107 -13.14 13.80 -24.14
CA ASP A 107 -13.73 12.49 -24.44
C ASP A 107 -12.64 11.48 -24.85
N VAL A 108 -11.75 11.89 -25.77
CA VAL A 108 -10.62 11.07 -26.20
C VAL A 108 -9.72 10.69 -25.05
N LEU A 109 -9.32 11.64 -24.20
CA LEU A 109 -8.44 11.36 -23.06
C LEU A 109 -9.12 10.54 -21.96
N SER A 110 -10.45 10.72 -21.77
CA SER A 110 -11.22 9.92 -20.82
C SER A 110 -11.15 8.42 -21.15
N GLU A 111 -11.30 8.06 -22.42
CA GLU A 111 -11.19 6.67 -22.88
C GLU A 111 -9.75 6.11 -22.68
N GLN A 112 -8.74 6.89 -23.05
CA GLN A 112 -7.34 6.47 -22.90
C GLN A 112 -6.94 6.32 -21.42
N TYR A 113 -7.40 7.23 -20.58
CA TYR A 113 -7.09 7.19 -19.14
C TYR A 113 -7.83 6.06 -18.42
N ALA A 114 -9.04 5.72 -18.86
CA ALA A 114 -9.76 4.54 -18.36
C ALA A 114 -8.99 3.24 -18.69
N LEU A 115 -8.45 3.10 -19.89
CA LEU A 115 -7.62 1.94 -20.26
C LEU A 115 -6.33 1.84 -19.44
N LEU A 116 -5.66 2.98 -19.19
CA LEU A 116 -4.47 3.02 -18.34
C LEU A 116 -4.80 2.66 -16.91
N GLN A 117 -5.91 3.17 -16.37
CA GLN A 117 -6.40 2.84 -15.03
C GLN A 117 -6.62 1.34 -14.87
N GLU A 118 -7.38 0.72 -15.79
CA GLU A 118 -7.66 -0.71 -15.78
C GLU A 118 -6.37 -1.54 -15.84
N THR A 119 -5.42 -1.14 -16.70
CA THR A 119 -4.14 -1.83 -16.84
C THR A 119 -3.34 -1.80 -15.54
N ILE A 120 -3.22 -0.63 -14.90
CA ILE A 120 -2.48 -0.48 -13.65
C ILE A 120 -3.19 -1.23 -12.50
N GLU A 121 -4.52 -1.13 -12.39
CA GLU A 121 -5.27 -1.85 -11.36
C GLU A 121 -5.13 -3.38 -11.52
N LYS A 122 -5.10 -3.87 -12.75
CA LYS A 122 -4.85 -5.28 -13.04
C LYS A 122 -3.48 -5.71 -12.53
N GLU A 123 -2.43 -4.96 -12.83
CA GLU A 123 -1.08 -5.27 -12.33
C GLU A 123 -1.00 -5.18 -10.79
N MET A 124 -1.57 -4.15 -10.19
CA MET A 124 -1.65 -4.03 -8.73
C MET A 124 -2.38 -5.21 -8.08
N SER A 125 -3.38 -5.77 -8.73
CA SER A 125 -4.13 -6.92 -8.19
C SER A 125 -3.33 -8.23 -8.18
N GLN A 126 -2.27 -8.32 -8.98
CA GLN A 126 -1.41 -9.51 -9.09
C GLN A 126 -0.22 -9.46 -8.12
N ILE A 127 0.16 -8.28 -7.67
CA ILE A 127 1.26 -8.12 -6.71
C ILE A 127 0.70 -8.25 -5.29
N THR A 128 1.12 -9.29 -4.58
CA THR A 128 0.65 -9.57 -3.21
C THR A 128 1.62 -9.04 -2.16
N LEU A 129 1.11 -8.78 -0.97
CA LEU A 129 1.94 -8.43 0.19
C LEU A 129 2.95 -9.55 0.49
N ASP A 130 2.57 -10.82 0.33
CA ASP A 130 3.46 -11.99 0.49
C ASP A 130 4.68 -11.90 -0.44
N SER A 131 4.47 -11.56 -1.71
CA SER A 131 5.57 -11.43 -2.68
C SER A 131 6.54 -10.30 -2.31
N ILE A 132 6.04 -9.22 -1.72
CA ILE A 132 6.86 -8.10 -1.24
C ILE A 132 7.65 -8.52 0.00
N ILE A 133 7.01 -9.17 0.97
CA ILE A 133 7.66 -9.68 2.18
C ILE A 133 8.78 -10.67 1.83
N HIS A 134 8.51 -11.59 0.91
CA HIS A 134 9.51 -12.54 0.41
C HIS A 134 10.74 -11.82 -0.18
N GLN A 135 10.52 -10.79 -0.99
CA GLN A 135 11.62 -10.00 -1.56
C GLN A 135 12.40 -9.23 -0.48
N ILE A 136 11.71 -8.66 0.52
CA ILE A 136 12.36 -8.01 1.67
C ILE A 136 13.25 -9.01 2.41
N ALA A 137 12.74 -10.20 2.73
CA ALA A 137 13.48 -11.23 3.45
C ALA A 137 14.71 -11.72 2.68
N THR A 138 14.57 -11.93 1.38
CA THR A 138 15.67 -12.31 0.49
C THR A 138 16.77 -11.24 0.47
N LEU A 139 16.38 -9.97 0.26
CA LEU A 139 17.34 -8.85 0.25
C LEU A 139 18.01 -8.65 1.62
N GLU A 140 17.29 -8.86 2.72
CA GLU A 140 17.86 -8.77 4.06
C GLU A 140 18.90 -9.85 4.30
N THR A 141 18.61 -11.09 3.92
CA THR A 141 19.55 -12.21 4.03
C THR A 141 20.82 -11.98 3.21
N ASP A 142 20.68 -11.42 2.01
CA ASP A 142 21.83 -11.12 1.15
C ASP A 142 22.72 -9.99 1.71
N ARG A 143 22.08 -8.97 2.29
CA ARG A 143 22.79 -7.78 2.81
C ARG A 143 23.35 -7.98 4.21
N ARG A 144 22.63 -8.74 5.04
CA ARG A 144 22.92 -9.01 6.46
C ARG A 144 22.70 -10.48 6.76
N PRO A 145 23.65 -11.36 6.38
CA PRO A 145 23.52 -12.82 6.56
C PRO A 145 23.29 -13.25 8.02
N GLU A 146 23.68 -12.43 8.98
CA GLU A 146 23.41 -12.65 10.41
C GLU A 146 21.92 -12.67 10.77
N ASN A 147 21.07 -12.11 9.92
CA ASN A 147 19.60 -12.09 10.09
C ASN A 147 18.90 -13.27 9.38
N SER A 148 19.64 -14.19 8.76
CA SER A 148 19.08 -15.31 7.97
C SER A 148 18.05 -16.13 8.74
N ASP A 149 18.35 -16.47 10.01
CA ASP A 149 17.46 -17.29 10.84
C ASP A 149 16.10 -16.60 11.09
N ILE A 150 16.13 -15.26 11.25
CA ILE A 150 14.92 -14.44 11.46
C ILE A 150 14.12 -14.32 10.16
N MET A 151 14.78 -14.28 9.01
CA MET A 151 14.16 -14.13 7.70
C MET A 151 13.63 -15.44 7.11
N MET A 152 14.13 -16.58 7.57
CA MET A 152 13.77 -17.91 7.05
C MET A 152 12.26 -18.17 6.95
N PRO A 153 11.41 -17.75 7.91
CA PRO A 153 9.95 -17.95 7.82
C PRO A 153 9.27 -17.22 6.66
N PHE A 154 9.95 -16.24 6.04
CA PHE A 154 9.42 -15.37 4.98
C PHE A 154 10.04 -15.65 3.60
N ILE A 155 10.99 -16.57 3.49
CA ILE A 155 11.63 -17.02 2.24
C ILE A 155 10.98 -18.33 1.69
#